data_25e48a5c0d37e32f75f9bf4f6aafd37f
#
_entry.id   25e48a5c0d37e32f75f9bf4f6aafd37f
#
_cell.length_a   1.000
_cell.length_b   1.000
_cell.length_c   1.000
_cell.angle_alpha   90.00
_cell.angle_beta   90.00
_cell.angle_gamma   90.00
#
_symmetry.space_group_name_H-M   'P 1'
#
loop_
_entity.id
_entity.type
_entity.pdbx_description
1 polymer ?
#
loop_
_entity_poly.entity_id
_entity_poly.type
_entity_poly.pdbx_seq_one_letter_code
_entity_poly.pdbx_strand_id
1 'polypeptide(L)'
;RVDNIVMRFVDFMVIIPTLMVIIVFVSIKRDYGLVLFILILSAFAWMGSTRLVRSKALSESRRDYVLASKTMGTPDWKIMLQGILPNISSIIIVEATLSLAANMGIEVGLTYLGFGLPAGTPSIGTMLSYAKDADVLINKMYIWLPAALAILIVVLCINSIGGALRRSLDARQRL
;
A
#
# COMPACT_ATOMS: atom_id res chain seq x y z
N ARG A 1 -22.07 13.93 5.40
CA ARG A 1 -22.43 13.88 3.97
C ARG A 1 -21.20 13.62 3.10
N VAL A 2 -20.09 14.35 3.31
CA VAL A 2 -18.83 14.18 2.55
C VAL A 2 -18.28 12.74 2.72
N ASP A 3 -18.22 12.24 3.93
CA ASP A 3 -17.77 10.86 4.24
C ASP A 3 -18.52 9.81 3.41
N ASN A 4 -19.85 9.95 3.34
CA ASN A 4 -20.68 9.00 2.57
C ASN A 4 -20.37 9.05 1.06
N ILE A 5 -20.11 10.23 0.50
CA ILE A 5 -19.77 10.37 -0.92
C ILE A 5 -18.41 9.75 -1.21
N VAL A 6 -17.40 10.08 -0.39
CA VAL A 6 -16.05 9.52 -0.53
C VAL A 6 -16.08 8.00 -0.40
N MET A 7 -16.81 7.46 0.58
CA MET A 7 -16.88 6.01 0.77
C MET A 7 -17.62 5.30 -0.36
N ARG A 8 -18.66 5.90 -0.93
CA ARG A 8 -19.34 5.34 -2.12
C ARG A 8 -18.40 5.29 -3.32
N PHE A 9 -17.59 6.33 -3.50
CA PHE A 9 -16.56 6.33 -4.54
C PHE A 9 -15.52 5.22 -4.32
N VAL A 10 -15.00 5.09 -3.09
CA VAL A 10 -14.06 4.03 -2.72
C VAL A 10 -14.69 2.65 -2.92
N ASP A 11 -15.94 2.46 -2.50
CA ASP A 11 -16.67 1.20 -2.67
C ASP A 11 -16.83 0.81 -4.13
N PHE A 12 -17.18 1.78 -4.99
CA PHE A 12 -17.26 1.56 -6.43
C PHE A 12 -15.90 1.17 -7.03
N MET A 13 -14.85 1.91 -6.67
CA MET A 13 -13.51 1.66 -7.21
C MET A 13 -12.90 0.33 -6.77
N VAL A 14 -13.19 -0.14 -5.55
CA VAL A 14 -12.68 -1.43 -5.05
C VAL A 14 -13.35 -2.64 -5.73
N ILE A 15 -14.54 -2.48 -6.30
CA ILE A 15 -15.20 -3.54 -7.09
C ILE A 15 -14.39 -3.80 -8.38
N ILE A 16 -13.73 -2.78 -8.92
CA ILE A 16 -12.97 -2.89 -10.16
C ILE A 16 -11.64 -3.61 -9.86
N PRO A 17 -11.31 -4.70 -10.57
CA PRO A 17 -10.03 -5.38 -10.37
C PRO A 17 -8.86 -4.46 -10.72
N THR A 18 -8.20 -3.91 -9.70
CA THR A 18 -7.14 -2.89 -9.85
C THR A 18 -6.05 -3.31 -10.83
N LEU A 19 -5.59 -4.56 -10.75
CA LEU A 19 -4.56 -5.07 -11.67
C LEU A 19 -5.00 -5.04 -13.13
N MET A 20 -6.27 -5.37 -13.42
CA MET A 20 -6.79 -5.30 -14.80
C MET A 20 -6.79 -3.87 -15.32
N VAL A 21 -7.20 -2.90 -14.49
CA VAL A 21 -7.19 -1.48 -14.87
C VAL A 21 -5.77 -1.02 -15.17
N ILE A 22 -4.80 -1.35 -14.31
CA ILE A 22 -3.39 -0.98 -14.51
C ILE A 22 -2.87 -1.58 -15.82
N ILE A 23 -3.13 -2.87 -16.08
CA ILE A 23 -2.72 -3.55 -17.31
C ILE A 23 -3.31 -2.87 -18.54
N VAL A 24 -4.59 -2.50 -18.51
CA VAL A 24 -5.24 -1.79 -19.62
C VAL A 24 -4.60 -0.42 -19.86
N PHE A 25 -4.39 0.37 -18.82
CA PHE A 25 -3.75 1.69 -18.95
C PHE A 25 -2.35 1.60 -19.55
N VAL A 26 -1.53 0.68 -19.04
CA VAL A 26 -0.16 0.44 -19.52
C VAL A 26 -0.17 -0.06 -20.97
N SER A 27 -1.13 -0.89 -21.36
CA SER A 27 -1.24 -1.43 -22.73
C SER A 27 -1.62 -0.37 -23.77
N ILE A 28 -2.45 0.61 -23.38
CA ILE A 28 -2.88 1.70 -24.28
C ILE A 28 -1.72 2.65 -24.54
N LYS A 29 -0.96 3.00 -23.50
CA LYS A 29 0.13 3.97 -23.60
C LYS A 29 1.46 3.25 -23.49
N ARG A 30 1.97 2.72 -24.61
CA ARG A 30 3.24 1.94 -24.64
C ARG A 30 4.48 2.77 -24.30
N ASP A 31 4.41 4.09 -24.46
CA ASP A 31 5.51 5.01 -24.21
C ASP A 31 5.25 5.78 -22.91
N TYR A 32 5.39 5.09 -21.77
CA TYR A 32 5.23 5.66 -20.44
C TYR A 32 6.54 5.56 -19.65
N GLY A 33 6.83 6.61 -18.90
CA GLY A 33 7.99 6.63 -18.00
C GLY A 33 7.66 6.17 -16.58
N LEU A 34 8.69 6.03 -15.76
CA LEU A 34 8.58 5.68 -14.34
C LEU A 34 7.56 6.55 -13.59
N VAL A 35 7.53 7.85 -13.85
CA VAL A 35 6.63 8.79 -13.16
C VAL A 35 5.16 8.44 -13.42
N LEU A 36 4.79 8.17 -14.69
CA LEU A 36 3.41 7.80 -15.01
C LEU A 36 3.02 6.47 -14.38
N PHE A 37 3.94 5.50 -14.35
CA PHE A 37 3.71 4.22 -13.69
C PHE A 37 3.45 4.38 -12.18
N ILE A 38 4.25 5.20 -11.49
CA ILE A 38 4.04 5.53 -10.08
C ILE A 38 2.67 6.20 -9.87
N LEU A 39 2.29 7.15 -10.72
CA LEU A 39 1.00 7.85 -10.60
C LEU A 39 -0.17 6.88 -10.77
N ILE A 40 -0.10 5.95 -11.72
CA ILE A 40 -1.14 4.93 -11.93
C ILE A 40 -1.26 4.04 -10.69
N LEU A 41 -0.15 3.50 -10.17
CA LEU A 41 -0.18 2.68 -8.97
C LEU A 41 -0.73 3.45 -7.76
N SER A 42 -0.27 4.68 -7.57
CA SER A 42 -0.70 5.53 -6.44
C SER A 42 -2.18 5.88 -6.50
N ALA A 43 -2.74 6.01 -7.70
CA ALA A 43 -4.17 6.32 -7.89
C ALA A 43 -5.08 5.23 -7.31
N PHE A 44 -4.61 4.00 -7.19
CA PHE A 44 -5.39 2.86 -6.68
C PHE A 44 -4.96 2.39 -5.28
N ALA A 45 -3.70 2.60 -4.88
CA ALA A 45 -3.12 2.05 -3.66
C ALA A 45 -3.80 2.52 -2.37
N TRP A 46 -4.36 3.74 -2.33
CA TRP A 46 -4.96 4.36 -1.14
C TRP A 46 -6.33 3.82 -0.74
N MET A 47 -7.04 3.14 -1.64
CA MET A 47 -8.44 2.75 -1.43
C MET A 47 -8.64 1.76 -0.29
N GLY A 48 -7.79 0.73 -0.22
CA GLY A 48 -7.82 -0.28 0.85
C GLY A 48 -7.54 0.34 2.22
N SER A 49 -6.47 1.14 2.30
CA SER A 49 -6.05 1.83 3.52
C SER A 49 -7.10 2.83 4.01
N THR A 50 -7.84 3.47 3.10
CA THR A 50 -8.93 4.40 3.45
C THR A 50 -10.00 3.71 4.28
N ARG A 51 -10.45 2.51 3.90
CA ARG A 51 -11.45 1.75 4.66
C ARG A 51 -10.96 1.39 6.06
N LEU A 52 -9.70 0.95 6.17
CA LEU A 52 -9.09 0.60 7.44
C LEU A 52 -8.99 1.81 8.37
N VAL A 53 -8.40 2.90 7.89
CA VAL A 53 -8.21 4.13 8.68
C VAL A 53 -9.56 4.72 9.10
N ARG A 54 -10.54 4.77 8.20
CA ARG A 54 -11.89 5.23 8.53
C ARG A 54 -12.55 4.37 9.62
N SER A 55 -12.47 3.05 9.51
CA SER A 55 -13.03 2.14 10.54
C SER A 55 -12.43 2.42 11.91
N LYS A 56 -11.12 2.62 11.97
CA LYS A 56 -10.40 2.94 13.22
C LYS A 56 -10.75 4.33 13.75
N ALA A 57 -10.81 5.34 12.89
CA ALA A 57 -11.22 6.69 13.27
C ALA A 57 -12.65 6.73 13.82
N LEU A 58 -13.58 5.99 13.23
CA LEU A 58 -14.95 5.87 13.73
C LEU A 58 -15.03 5.15 15.09
N SER A 59 -14.23 4.10 15.28
CA SER A 59 -14.14 3.42 16.57
C SER A 59 -13.59 4.36 17.64
N GLU A 60 -12.51 5.10 17.34
CA GLU A 60 -11.87 6.02 18.26
C GLU A 60 -12.77 7.23 18.59
N SER A 61 -13.56 7.69 17.62
CA SER A 61 -14.48 8.82 17.79
C SER A 61 -15.60 8.58 18.82
N ARG A 62 -15.83 7.34 19.21
CA ARG A 62 -16.83 6.94 20.21
C ARG A 62 -16.27 6.81 21.63
N ARG A 63 -14.98 7.05 21.83
CA ARG A 63 -14.36 6.95 23.14
C ARG A 63 -14.73 8.11 24.05
N ASP A 64 -14.71 7.87 25.36
CA ASP A 64 -15.17 8.79 26.38
C ASP A 64 -14.42 10.15 26.36
N TYR A 65 -13.10 10.14 26.08
CA TYR A 65 -12.33 11.37 25.97
C TYR A 65 -12.78 12.26 24.80
N VAL A 66 -13.24 11.66 23.70
CA VAL A 66 -13.80 12.39 22.55
C VAL A 66 -15.14 13.01 22.92
N LEU A 67 -15.99 12.23 23.59
CA LEU A 67 -17.30 12.70 24.06
C LEU A 67 -17.12 13.83 25.07
N ALA A 68 -16.21 13.68 26.03
CA ALA A 68 -15.87 14.72 27.00
C ALA A 68 -15.35 16.00 26.31
N SER A 69 -14.47 15.88 25.32
CA SER A 69 -13.97 17.02 24.57
C SER A 69 -15.08 17.75 23.81
N LYS A 70 -16.05 17.02 23.26
CA LYS A 70 -17.24 17.61 22.59
C LYS A 70 -18.12 18.36 23.55
N THR A 71 -18.38 17.81 24.73
CA THR A 71 -19.21 18.49 25.76
C THR A 71 -18.54 19.75 26.28
N MET A 72 -17.21 19.81 26.28
CA MET A 72 -16.43 21.03 26.62
C MET A 72 -16.40 22.06 25.48
N GLY A 73 -17.06 21.79 24.33
CA GLY A 73 -17.12 22.72 23.21
C GLY A 73 -15.88 22.75 22.32
N THR A 74 -15.00 21.75 22.41
CA THR A 74 -13.83 21.67 21.54
C THR A 74 -14.27 21.44 20.09
N PRO A 75 -13.78 22.22 19.10
CA PRO A 75 -14.19 22.06 17.72
C PRO A 75 -13.73 20.72 17.12
N ASP A 76 -14.54 20.11 16.26
CA ASP A 76 -14.33 18.77 15.71
C ASP A 76 -12.97 18.59 15.03
N TRP A 77 -12.48 19.59 14.27
CA TRP A 77 -11.16 19.53 13.64
C TRP A 77 -10.01 19.41 14.64
N LYS A 78 -10.12 20.04 15.81
CA LYS A 78 -9.12 19.98 16.87
C LYS A 78 -9.15 18.61 17.55
N ILE A 79 -10.34 18.08 17.82
CA ILE A 79 -10.51 16.72 18.34
C ILE A 79 -9.90 15.70 17.36
N MET A 80 -10.14 15.88 16.06
CA MET A 80 -9.61 15.00 15.02
C MET A 80 -8.07 15.02 14.99
N LEU A 81 -7.45 16.20 14.96
CA LEU A 81 -5.99 16.33 14.81
C LEU A 81 -5.22 16.07 16.12
N GLN A 82 -5.75 16.46 17.27
CA GLN A 82 -5.05 16.38 18.55
C GLN A 82 -5.49 15.19 19.41
N GLY A 83 -6.67 14.65 19.18
CA GLY A 83 -7.20 13.48 19.88
C GLY A 83 -7.14 12.21 19.03
N ILE A 84 -7.93 12.15 17.97
CA ILE A 84 -8.11 10.91 17.21
C ILE A 84 -6.86 10.53 16.42
N LEU A 85 -6.30 11.45 15.64
CA LEU A 85 -5.18 11.16 14.74
C LEU A 85 -3.94 10.61 15.48
N PRO A 86 -3.49 11.19 16.61
CA PRO A 86 -2.37 10.60 17.36
C PRO A 86 -2.65 9.19 17.85
N ASN A 87 -3.87 8.89 18.29
CA ASN A 87 -4.24 7.59 18.82
C ASN A 87 -4.34 6.49 17.74
N ILE A 88 -4.66 6.86 16.48
CA ILE A 88 -4.67 5.92 15.36
C ILE A 88 -3.38 5.95 14.53
N SER A 89 -2.44 6.85 14.82
CA SER A 89 -1.19 7.01 14.05
C SER A 89 -0.37 5.73 13.98
N SER A 90 -0.36 4.96 15.06
CA SER A 90 0.30 3.66 15.14
C SER A 90 -0.20 2.69 14.07
N ILE A 91 -1.51 2.63 13.88
CA ILE A 91 -2.14 1.76 12.88
C ILE A 91 -1.82 2.25 11.47
N ILE A 92 -1.81 3.58 11.26
CA ILE A 92 -1.44 4.19 9.98
C ILE A 92 0.00 3.85 9.61
N ILE A 93 0.94 3.93 10.57
CA ILE A 93 2.35 3.59 10.33
C ILE A 93 2.51 2.11 9.98
N VAL A 94 1.85 1.21 10.70
CA VAL A 94 1.88 -0.22 10.40
C VAL A 94 1.30 -0.50 9.03
N GLU A 95 0.15 0.08 8.71
CA GLU A 95 -0.50 -0.07 7.40
C GLU A 95 0.39 0.43 6.26
N ALA A 96 1.01 1.61 6.42
CA ALA A 96 1.94 2.16 5.44
C ALA A 96 3.15 1.24 5.21
N THR A 97 3.69 0.65 6.29
CA THR A 97 4.81 -0.29 6.22
C THR A 97 4.42 -1.56 5.46
N LEU A 98 3.26 -2.15 5.76
CA LEU A 98 2.78 -3.36 5.08
C LEU A 98 2.39 -3.08 3.62
N SER A 99 1.79 -1.93 3.35
CA SER A 99 1.46 -1.49 1.99
C SER A 99 2.70 -1.30 1.12
N LEU A 100 3.83 -0.86 1.70
CA LEU A 100 5.09 -0.77 0.97
C LEU A 100 5.52 -2.14 0.44
N ALA A 101 5.51 -3.18 1.27
CA ALA A 101 5.85 -4.54 0.85
C ALA A 101 4.88 -5.07 -0.23
N ALA A 102 3.57 -4.81 -0.06
CA ALA A 102 2.55 -5.21 -1.02
C ALA A 102 2.76 -4.53 -2.39
N ASN A 103 3.02 -3.22 -2.41
CA ASN A 103 3.26 -2.47 -3.64
C ASN A 103 4.54 -2.90 -4.37
N MET A 104 5.61 -3.28 -3.65
CA MET A 104 6.80 -3.88 -4.25
C MET A 104 6.43 -5.20 -4.97
N GLY A 105 5.62 -6.05 -4.35
CA GLY A 105 5.14 -7.29 -4.97
C GLY A 105 4.29 -7.03 -6.23
N ILE A 106 3.44 -6.01 -6.21
CA ILE A 106 2.62 -5.60 -7.36
C ILE A 106 3.53 -5.12 -8.51
N GLU A 107 4.51 -4.25 -8.24
CA GLU A 107 5.46 -3.77 -9.26
C GLU A 107 6.20 -4.93 -9.92
N VAL A 108 6.80 -5.79 -9.10
CA VAL A 108 7.54 -6.96 -9.59
C VAL A 108 6.65 -7.89 -10.41
N GLY A 109 5.44 -8.17 -9.92
CA GLY A 109 4.48 -9.02 -10.64
C GLY A 109 4.04 -8.43 -11.98
N LEU A 110 3.70 -7.15 -12.02
CA LEU A 110 3.34 -6.44 -13.26
C LEU A 110 4.49 -6.41 -14.25
N THR A 111 5.71 -6.10 -13.78
CA THR A 111 6.91 -6.07 -14.63
C THR A 111 7.24 -7.47 -15.15
N TYR A 112 7.14 -8.50 -14.32
CA TYR A 112 7.28 -9.89 -14.75
C TYR A 112 6.26 -10.26 -15.82
N LEU A 113 5.00 -9.85 -15.70
CA LEU A 113 3.97 -10.08 -16.71
C LEU A 113 4.18 -9.27 -18.00
N GLY A 114 5.01 -8.25 -17.98
CA GLY A 114 5.28 -7.35 -19.12
C GLY A 114 4.42 -6.10 -19.16
N PHE A 115 3.72 -5.80 -18.05
CA PHE A 115 2.88 -4.62 -17.87
C PHE A 115 3.40 -3.69 -16.76
N GLY A 116 4.68 -3.82 -16.40
CA GLY A 116 5.34 -2.99 -15.41
C GLY A 116 6.19 -1.90 -16.05
N LEU A 117 7.39 -1.71 -15.51
CA LEU A 117 8.32 -0.70 -16.01
C LEU A 117 8.76 -0.97 -17.44
N PRO A 118 9.00 0.11 -18.25
CA PRO A 118 9.48 -0.03 -19.62
C PRO A 118 10.77 -0.83 -19.73
N ALA A 119 10.93 -1.56 -20.83
CA ALA A 119 12.16 -2.30 -21.12
C ALA A 119 13.38 -1.37 -21.05
N GLY A 120 14.43 -1.82 -20.36
CA GLY A 120 15.65 -1.01 -20.13
C GLY A 120 15.61 -0.16 -18.86
N THR A 121 14.50 -0.06 -18.14
CA THR A 121 14.48 0.55 -16.80
C THR A 121 15.01 -0.46 -15.77
N PRO A 122 16.10 -0.15 -15.05
CA PRO A 122 16.65 -1.07 -14.05
C PRO A 122 15.67 -1.21 -12.87
N SER A 123 15.18 -2.42 -12.64
CA SER A 123 14.37 -2.76 -11.45
C SER A 123 14.54 -4.24 -11.09
N ILE A 124 14.13 -4.60 -9.87
CA ILE A 124 14.08 -6.02 -9.46
C ILE A 124 13.11 -6.79 -10.36
N GLY A 125 11.99 -6.19 -10.71
CA GLY A 125 11.00 -6.79 -11.59
C GLY A 125 11.53 -7.05 -13.01
N THR A 126 12.29 -6.11 -13.59
CA THR A 126 12.92 -6.31 -14.92
C THR A 126 13.97 -7.43 -14.88
N MET A 127 14.77 -7.51 -13.82
CA MET A 127 15.72 -8.62 -13.65
C MET A 127 14.99 -9.98 -13.57
N LEU A 128 13.91 -10.06 -12.81
CA LEU A 128 13.10 -11.27 -12.72
C LEU A 128 12.41 -11.62 -14.03
N SER A 129 12.07 -10.63 -14.86
CA SER A 129 11.42 -10.87 -16.15
C SER A 129 12.30 -11.63 -17.15
N TYR A 130 13.63 -11.62 -17.00
CA TYR A 130 14.53 -12.44 -17.81
C TYR A 130 14.32 -13.94 -17.58
N ALA A 131 13.82 -14.36 -16.41
CA ALA A 131 13.50 -15.77 -16.14
C ALA A 131 12.30 -16.33 -16.95
N LYS A 132 11.66 -15.52 -17.79
CA LYS A 132 10.68 -16.00 -18.77
C LYS A 132 11.33 -16.84 -19.89
N ASP A 133 12.59 -16.56 -20.20
CA ASP A 133 13.36 -17.35 -21.12
C ASP A 133 13.81 -18.64 -20.43
N ALA A 134 13.49 -19.79 -21.03
CA ALA A 134 13.82 -21.12 -20.48
C ALA A 134 15.33 -21.34 -20.33
N ASP A 135 16.15 -20.81 -21.25
CA ASP A 135 17.61 -20.89 -21.16
C ASP A 135 18.12 -20.08 -19.98
N VAL A 136 17.60 -18.86 -19.80
CA VAL A 136 17.94 -18.00 -18.65
C VAL A 136 17.50 -18.61 -17.34
N LEU A 137 16.29 -19.18 -17.30
CA LEU A 137 15.74 -19.80 -16.10
C LEU A 137 16.59 -20.97 -15.60
N ILE A 138 17.07 -21.82 -16.50
CA ILE A 138 17.77 -23.06 -16.16
C ILE A 138 19.30 -22.87 -16.15
N ASN A 139 19.87 -22.23 -17.16
CA ASN A 139 21.31 -22.19 -17.37
C ASN A 139 21.98 -20.89 -16.88
N LYS A 140 21.19 -19.82 -16.64
CA LYS A 140 21.70 -18.50 -16.25
C LYS A 140 21.05 -17.98 -14.96
N MET A 141 20.96 -18.85 -13.96
CA MET A 141 20.32 -18.52 -12.66
C MET A 141 20.94 -17.29 -11.99
N TYR A 142 22.20 -17.00 -12.26
CA TYR A 142 22.90 -15.83 -11.71
C TYR A 142 22.28 -14.49 -12.12
N ILE A 143 21.44 -14.45 -13.17
CA ILE A 143 20.76 -13.24 -13.63
C ILE A 143 19.55 -12.92 -12.75
N TRP A 144 18.69 -13.88 -12.51
CA TRP A 144 17.39 -13.65 -11.84
C TRP A 144 17.37 -14.06 -10.36
N LEU A 145 18.16 -15.06 -9.97
CA LEU A 145 18.17 -15.59 -8.61
C LEU A 145 18.57 -14.54 -7.55
N PRO A 146 19.61 -13.71 -7.77
CA PRO A 146 19.94 -12.64 -6.82
C PRO A 146 18.80 -11.63 -6.65
N ALA A 147 18.09 -11.30 -7.74
CA ALA A 147 16.92 -10.41 -7.69
C ALA A 147 15.75 -11.04 -6.92
N ALA A 148 15.50 -12.33 -7.13
CA ALA A 148 14.47 -13.08 -6.37
C ALA A 148 14.79 -13.14 -4.88
N LEU A 149 16.04 -13.41 -4.52
CA LEU A 149 16.48 -13.40 -3.13
C LEU A 149 16.41 -12.00 -2.51
N ALA A 150 16.82 -10.98 -3.26
CA ALA A 150 16.76 -9.59 -2.78
C ALA A 150 15.33 -9.18 -2.45
N ILE A 151 14.35 -9.40 -3.35
CA ILE A 151 12.95 -9.04 -3.08
C ILE A 151 12.37 -9.84 -1.91
N LEU A 152 12.70 -11.14 -1.81
CA LEU A 152 12.28 -11.99 -0.72
C LEU A 152 12.77 -11.44 0.63
N ILE A 153 14.06 -11.14 0.74
CA ILE A 153 14.67 -10.60 1.96
C ILE A 153 14.04 -9.25 2.32
N VAL A 154 13.92 -8.33 1.37
CA VAL A 154 13.36 -6.99 1.60
C VAL A 154 11.92 -7.10 2.08
N VAL A 155 11.07 -7.88 1.42
CA VAL A 155 9.66 -8.07 1.82
C VAL A 155 9.56 -8.72 3.19
N LEU A 156 10.37 -9.73 3.51
CA LEU A 156 10.40 -10.34 4.84
C LEU A 156 10.85 -9.35 5.92
N CYS A 157 11.87 -8.53 5.66
CA CYS A 157 12.33 -7.49 6.58
C CYS A 157 11.22 -6.46 6.85
N ILE A 158 10.59 -5.94 5.80
CA ILE A 158 9.50 -4.96 5.92
C ILE A 158 8.33 -5.56 6.72
N ASN A 159 7.90 -6.77 6.40
CA ASN A 159 6.82 -7.44 7.12
C ASN A 159 7.17 -7.71 8.58
N SER A 160 8.42 -8.08 8.87
CA SER A 160 8.91 -8.29 10.24
C SER A 160 8.91 -6.99 11.04
N ILE A 161 9.36 -5.89 10.45
CA ILE A 161 9.32 -4.55 11.04
C ILE A 161 7.87 -4.13 11.29
N GLY A 162 6.99 -4.25 10.30
CA GLY A 162 5.56 -3.94 10.45
C GLY A 162 4.89 -4.75 11.56
N GLY A 163 5.21 -6.06 11.64
CA GLY A 163 4.72 -6.94 12.69
C GLY A 163 5.26 -6.58 14.09
N ALA A 164 6.52 -6.19 14.20
CA ALA A 164 7.11 -5.73 15.45
C ALA A 164 6.50 -4.39 15.90
N LEU A 165 6.34 -3.44 14.98
CA LEU A 165 5.66 -2.17 15.25
C LEU A 165 4.24 -2.41 15.76
N ARG A 166 3.47 -3.26 15.11
CA ARG A 166 2.12 -3.60 15.54
C ARG A 166 2.10 -4.13 16.96
N ARG A 167 2.95 -5.10 17.30
CA ARG A 167 3.01 -5.67 18.66
C ARG A 167 3.39 -4.62 19.71
N SER A 168 4.36 -3.76 19.44
CA SER A 168 4.80 -2.73 20.39
C SER A 168 3.72 -1.67 20.64
N LEU A 169 2.90 -1.39 19.65
CA LEU A 169 1.84 -0.38 19.71
C LEU A 169 0.57 -0.95 20.37
N ASP A 170 0.22 -2.21 20.08
CA ASP A 170 -0.89 -2.91 20.74
C ASP A 170 -0.62 -3.10 22.24
N ALA A 171 0.64 -3.29 22.67
CA ALA A 171 1.01 -3.38 24.07
C ALA A 171 0.79 -2.06 24.83
N ARG A 172 1.04 -0.91 24.21
CA ARG A 172 0.80 0.42 24.80
C ARG A 172 -0.67 0.77 24.96
N GLN A 173 -1.56 0.17 24.20
CA GLN A 173 -3.01 0.41 24.31
C GLN A 173 -3.68 -0.45 25.39
N ARG A 174 -2.95 -1.39 25.99
CA ARG A 174 -3.46 -2.25 27.09
C ARG A 174 -3.06 -1.77 28.49
N LEU A 175 -2.22 -0.76 28.61
CA LEU A 175 -1.86 -0.04 29.84
C LEU A 175 -2.67 1.25 29.97
#